data_f13235b3560dc0a723b29d2372481fe2
#
_entry.id   f13235b3560dc0a723b29d2372481fe2
#
_cell.length_a   1.000
_cell.length_b   1.000
_cell.length_c   1.000
_cell.angle_alpha   90.00
_cell.angle_beta   90.00
_cell.angle_gamma   90.00
#
_symmetry.space_group_name_H-M   'P 1'
#
loop_
_entity.id
_entity.type
_entity.pdbx_description
1 polymer ?
#
loop_
_entity_poly.entity_id
_entity_poly.type
_entity_poly.pdbx_seq_one_letter_code
_entity_poly.pdbx_strand_id
1 'polypeptide(L)' 'MTGRFIKTKCQDCGNEQVTFSKPATVIRCSVCGATLAVPKGGKAELKGSVVEVLG' A
#
# COMPACT_ATOMS: atom_id res chain seq x y z
N MET A 1 -12.83 -0.28 -14.30
CA MET A 1 -11.99 0.20 -13.20
C MET A 1 -11.05 -0.87 -12.77
N THR A 2 -9.84 -0.50 -12.63
CA THR A 2 -8.80 -1.43 -12.23
C THR A 2 -8.22 -0.97 -10.92
N GLY A 3 -8.10 -1.84 -9.98
CA GLY A 3 -7.57 -1.52 -8.68
C GLY A 3 -8.59 -1.73 -7.60
N ARG A 4 -8.11 -2.07 -6.43
CA ARG A 4 -8.95 -2.39 -5.29
C ARG A 4 -8.36 -1.79 -4.05
N PHE A 5 -9.20 -1.58 -3.05
CA PHE A 5 -8.70 -1.17 -1.74
C PHE A 5 -8.15 -2.39 -1.03
N ILE A 6 -6.98 -2.24 -0.46
CA ILE A 6 -6.33 -3.30 0.30
C ILE A 6 -5.87 -2.73 1.62
N LYS A 7 -5.82 -3.59 2.62
CA LYS A 7 -5.30 -3.21 3.92
C LYS A 7 -3.85 -3.66 3.98
N THR A 8 -2.94 -2.71 4.14
CA THR A 8 -1.52 -2.97 4.10
C THR A 8 -0.91 -2.71 5.48
N LYS A 9 -0.05 -3.61 5.90
CA LYS A 9 0.64 -3.50 7.17
C LYS A 9 2.07 -3.03 6.95
N CYS A 10 2.46 -1.99 7.66
CA CYS A 10 3.82 -1.49 7.64
C CYS A 10 4.74 -2.47 8.36
N GLN A 11 5.88 -2.77 7.76
CA GLN A 11 6.82 -3.71 8.34
C GLN A 11 7.72 -3.07 9.41
N ASP A 12 7.79 -1.74 9.41
CA ASP A 12 8.62 -1.03 10.38
C ASP A 12 7.91 -0.79 11.71
N CYS A 13 6.73 -0.17 11.65
CA CYS A 13 6.00 0.17 12.87
C CYS A 13 4.83 -0.77 13.15
N GLY A 14 4.47 -1.63 12.19
CA GLY A 14 3.37 -2.56 12.35
C GLY A 14 1.99 -1.94 12.19
N ASN A 15 1.90 -0.69 11.78
CA ASN A 15 0.63 -0.04 11.60
C ASN A 15 -0.08 -0.55 10.34
N GLU A 16 -1.38 -0.75 10.44
CA GLU A 16 -2.20 -1.18 9.31
C GLU A 16 -2.98 0.01 8.77
N GLN A 17 -3.01 0.14 7.45
CA GLN A 17 -3.78 1.19 6.83
C GLN A 17 -4.32 0.74 5.48
N VAL A 18 -5.42 1.36 5.06
CA VAL A 18 -6.03 1.06 3.78
C VAL A 18 -5.30 1.84 2.70
N THR A 19 -4.88 1.12 1.66
CA THR A 19 -4.24 1.72 0.50
C THR A 19 -4.92 1.18 -0.76
N PHE A 20 -4.50 1.69 -1.90
CA PHE A 20 -5.03 1.25 -3.18
C PHE A 20 -4.04 0.31 -3.85
N SER A 21 -4.54 -0.76 -4.47
CA SER A 21 -3.66 -1.77 -5.08
C SER A 21 -2.92 -1.23 -6.30
N LYS A 22 -3.46 -0.22 -6.97
CA LYS A 22 -2.80 0.44 -8.09
C LYS A 22 -2.74 1.94 -7.83
N PRO A 23 -1.88 2.38 -6.91
CA PRO A 23 -1.80 3.79 -6.58
C PRO A 23 -1.19 4.59 -7.73
N ALA A 24 -1.64 5.82 -7.87
CA ALA A 24 -1.08 6.74 -8.85
C ALA A 24 0.18 7.43 -8.32
N THR A 25 0.38 7.40 -7.01
CA THR A 25 1.51 8.05 -6.36
C THR A 25 2.08 7.12 -5.31
N VAL A 26 3.26 7.47 -4.79
CA VAL A 26 3.89 6.72 -3.73
C VAL A 26 3.04 6.76 -2.47
N ILE A 27 2.78 5.60 -1.89
CA ILE A 27 2.03 5.47 -0.65
C ILE A 27 3.02 5.28 0.49
N ARG A 28 2.87 6.08 1.53
CA ARG A 28 3.74 6.01 2.69
C ARG A 28 2.94 5.77 3.95
N CYS A 29 3.58 5.13 4.92
CA CYS A 29 2.97 4.91 6.22
C CYS A 29 2.69 6.25 6.89
N SER A 30 1.50 6.37 7.48
CA SER A 30 1.13 7.61 8.19
C SER A 30 1.73 7.70 9.58
N VAL A 31 2.35 6.63 10.06
CA VAL A 31 2.94 6.59 11.40
C VAL A 31 4.45 6.80 11.36
N CYS A 32 5.17 6.01 10.59
CA CYS A 32 6.62 6.08 10.54
C CYS A 32 7.17 6.66 9.23
N GLY A 33 6.32 6.87 8.25
CA GLY A 33 6.71 7.43 6.97
C GLY A 33 7.39 6.46 6.02
N ALA A 34 7.42 5.17 6.35
CA ALA A 34 8.02 4.17 5.47
C ALA A 34 7.21 4.03 4.20
N THR A 35 7.90 3.79 3.09
CA THR A 35 7.24 3.59 1.80
C THR A 35 6.51 2.25 1.80
N LEU A 36 5.21 2.28 1.50
CA LEU A 36 4.39 1.08 1.45
C LEU A 36 4.13 0.60 0.03
N ALA A 37 4.02 1.52 -0.92
CA ALA A 37 3.77 1.16 -2.30
C ALA A 37 4.39 2.20 -3.22
N VAL A 38 4.95 1.73 -4.34
CA VAL A 38 5.54 2.60 -5.35
C VAL A 38 4.93 2.24 -6.70
N PRO A 39 4.31 3.20 -7.41
CA PRO A 39 3.77 2.92 -8.74
C PRO A 39 4.90 2.73 -9.74
N LYS A 40 4.79 1.68 -10.55
CA LYS A 40 5.76 1.38 -11.59
C LYS A 40 5.03 0.96 -12.85
N GLY A 41 5.15 1.72 -13.89
CA GLY A 41 4.69 1.42 -15.24
C GLY A 41 3.69 0.26 -15.40
N GLY A 42 2.47 0.43 -14.93
CA GLY A 42 1.44 -0.59 -15.05
C GLY A 42 1.31 -1.51 -13.86
N LYS A 43 2.30 -1.55 -12.98
CA LYS A 43 2.26 -2.33 -11.75
C LYS A 43 2.67 -1.47 -10.58
N ALA A 44 2.23 -1.83 -9.39
CA ALA A 44 2.67 -1.19 -8.18
C ALA A 44 3.57 -2.14 -7.40
N GLU A 45 4.67 -1.63 -6.90
CA GLU A 45 5.53 -2.41 -6.03
C GLU A 45 5.08 -2.20 -4.59
N LEU A 46 4.64 -3.28 -3.95
CA LEU A 46 4.17 -3.21 -2.57
C LEU A 46 5.30 -3.60 -1.64
N LYS A 47 5.64 -2.69 -0.75
CA LYS A 47 6.72 -2.93 0.22
C LYS A 47 6.19 -3.39 1.55
N GLY A 48 4.94 -3.10 1.86
CA GLY A 48 4.29 -3.60 3.05
C GLY A 48 3.59 -4.93 2.77
N SER A 49 3.03 -5.53 3.81
CA SER A 49 2.30 -6.77 3.69
C SER A 49 0.82 -6.49 3.47
N VAL A 50 0.21 -7.19 2.52
CA VAL A 50 -1.24 -7.09 2.32
C VAL A 50 -1.91 -7.99 3.35
N VAL A 51 -2.73 -7.37 4.19
CA VAL A 51 -3.44 -8.09 5.27
C VAL A 51 -4.80 -8.55 4.78
N GLU A 52 -5.47 -7.69 4.01
CA GLU A 52 -6.83 -7.99 3.59
C GLU A 52 -7.14 -7.25 2.29
N VAL A 53 -7.97 -7.84 1.46
CA VAL A 53 -8.48 -7.20 0.25
C VAL A 53 -9.90 -6.75 0.55
N LEU A 54 -10.15 -5.45 0.44
CA LEU A 54 -11.42 -4.86 0.86
C LEU A 54 -12.40 -4.62 -0.28
N GLY A 55 -11.92 -4.54 -1.49
CA GLY A 55 -12.82 -4.21 -2.58
C GLY A 55 -12.68 -4.96 -3.86
#